data_108c00c6b608bc5d9444c144ba71bdf8
#
_entry.id   108c00c6b608bc5d9444c144ba71bdf8
#
_cell.length_a   1.000
_cell.length_b   1.000
_cell.length_c   1.000
_cell.angle_alpha   90.00
_cell.angle_beta   90.00
_cell.angle_gamma   90.00
#
_symmetry.space_group_name_H-M   'P 1'
#
loop_
_entity.id
_entity.type
_entity.pdbx_description
1 polymer ?
#
loop_
_entity_poly.entity_id
_entity_poly.type
_entity_poly.pdbx_seq_one_letter_code
_entity_poly.pdbx_strand_id
1 'polypeptide(L)'
;MRMKTLTIHHLVKGEDLNHHHTLYAGRGAEWMVEAGFIAAADLLPPQYVLCLKIHGMTFQRPVRPGEVIRFESKIALTGRSRLIAYVQATTKEEPTVDGFLTFVYVDDHGKSRPHGITIEAETLEEIELQERASKL
;
A
#
# COMPACT_ATOMS: atom_id res chain seq x y z
N MET A 1 2.23 -6.97 17.52
CA MET A 1 0.97 -6.56 16.85
C MET A 1 0.78 -7.39 15.59
N ARG A 2 -0.40 -7.87 15.37
CA ARG A 2 -0.73 -8.65 14.16
C ARG A 2 -0.81 -7.78 12.92
N MET A 3 -0.50 -8.36 11.77
CA MET A 3 -0.82 -7.70 10.50
C MET A 3 -2.32 -7.52 10.37
N LYS A 4 -2.73 -6.33 9.95
CA LYS A 4 -4.13 -6.00 9.74
C LYS A 4 -4.32 -5.58 8.31
N THR A 5 -5.29 -6.18 7.63
CA THR A 5 -5.65 -5.82 6.26
C THR A 5 -6.76 -4.77 6.26
N LEU A 6 -6.51 -3.68 5.54
CA LEU A 6 -7.51 -2.64 5.31
C LEU A 6 -7.89 -2.71 3.84
N THR A 7 -9.17 -2.50 3.55
CA THR A 7 -9.71 -2.67 2.20
C THR A 7 -10.44 -1.41 1.76
N ILE A 8 -10.13 -0.93 0.56
CA ILE A 8 -10.87 0.15 -0.09
C ILE A 8 -11.20 -0.26 -1.52
N HIS A 9 -12.28 0.32 -2.04
CA HIS A 9 -12.75 0.02 -3.39
C HIS A 9 -12.84 1.31 -4.19
N HIS A 10 -12.54 1.21 -5.49
CA HIS A 10 -12.76 2.30 -6.43
C HIS A 10 -13.50 1.78 -7.65
N LEU A 11 -14.53 2.51 -8.07
CA LEU A 11 -15.17 2.29 -9.36
C LEU A 11 -14.35 2.99 -10.44
N VAL A 12 -13.97 2.28 -11.49
CA VAL A 12 -13.23 2.87 -12.59
C VAL A 12 -14.21 3.59 -13.52
N LYS A 13 -14.04 4.91 -13.60
CA LYS A 13 -14.92 5.82 -14.38
C LYS A 13 -14.17 6.38 -15.58
N GLY A 14 -14.89 7.06 -16.46
CA GLY A 14 -14.31 7.68 -17.65
C GLY A 14 -13.14 8.62 -17.37
N GLU A 15 -13.18 9.35 -16.26
CA GLU A 15 -12.11 10.26 -15.83
C GLU A 15 -10.83 9.54 -15.40
N ASP A 16 -10.90 8.23 -15.16
CA ASP A 16 -9.79 7.43 -14.70
C ASP A 16 -9.04 6.71 -15.83
N LEU A 17 -9.48 6.90 -17.07
CA LEU A 17 -8.99 6.14 -18.21
C LEU A 17 -7.83 6.80 -18.93
N ASN A 18 -6.98 5.97 -19.52
CA ASN A 18 -5.95 6.39 -20.47
C ASN A 18 -6.51 6.37 -21.90
N HIS A 19 -5.63 6.60 -22.89
CA HIS A 19 -6.00 6.62 -24.31
C HIS A 19 -6.39 5.26 -24.88
N HIS A 20 -6.15 4.17 -24.13
CA HIS A 20 -6.58 2.82 -24.52
C HIS A 20 -7.94 2.45 -23.91
N HIS A 21 -8.59 3.36 -23.22
CA HIS A 21 -9.84 3.11 -22.49
C HIS A 21 -9.70 2.06 -21.38
N THR A 22 -8.53 2.03 -20.73
CA THR A 22 -8.29 1.24 -19.54
C THR A 22 -7.79 2.17 -18.43
N LEU A 23 -7.80 1.71 -17.19
CA LEU A 23 -7.34 2.50 -16.06
C LEU A 23 -5.94 3.08 -16.34
N TYR A 24 -5.82 4.39 -16.21
CA TYR A 24 -4.53 5.06 -16.32
C TYR A 24 -3.61 4.62 -15.18
N ALA A 25 -2.40 4.17 -15.53
CA ALA A 25 -1.44 3.68 -14.53
C ALA A 25 -1.17 4.68 -13.41
N GLY A 26 -1.08 5.97 -13.75
CA GLY A 26 -0.89 7.02 -12.74
C GLY A 26 -2.04 7.12 -11.76
N ARG A 27 -3.28 6.87 -12.18
CA ARG A 27 -4.43 6.85 -11.30
C ARG A 27 -4.38 5.64 -10.37
N GLY A 28 -4.02 4.48 -10.92
CA GLY A 28 -3.82 3.27 -10.12
C GLY A 28 -2.73 3.46 -9.08
N ALA A 29 -1.64 4.14 -9.45
CA ALA A 29 -0.56 4.48 -8.55
C ALA A 29 -1.03 5.39 -7.41
N GLU A 30 -1.82 6.41 -7.74
CA GLU A 30 -2.42 7.33 -6.77
C GLU A 30 -3.24 6.57 -5.72
N TRP A 31 -4.12 5.70 -6.17
CA TRP A 31 -4.95 4.88 -5.29
C TRP A 31 -4.13 3.92 -4.43
N MET A 32 -3.05 3.39 -5.01
CA MET A 32 -2.16 2.47 -4.29
C MET A 32 -1.40 3.16 -3.17
N VAL A 33 -0.89 4.37 -3.43
CA VAL A 33 -0.21 5.17 -2.40
C VAL A 33 -1.19 5.55 -1.30
N GLU A 34 -2.41 5.94 -1.67
CA GLU A 34 -3.46 6.24 -0.70
C GLU A 34 -3.78 5.02 0.18
N ALA A 35 -3.93 3.85 -0.43
CA ALA A 35 -4.22 2.63 0.33
C ALA A 35 -3.10 2.30 1.33
N GLY A 36 -1.85 2.44 0.90
CA GLY A 36 -0.70 2.23 1.78
C GLY A 36 -0.65 3.25 2.91
N PHE A 37 -0.93 4.51 2.60
CA PHE A 37 -0.98 5.56 3.61
C PHE A 37 -2.09 5.31 4.64
N ILE A 38 -3.24 4.83 4.21
CA ILE A 38 -4.34 4.49 5.11
C ILE A 38 -3.91 3.41 6.11
N ALA A 39 -3.16 2.40 5.66
CA ALA A 39 -2.63 1.38 6.55
C ALA A 39 -1.68 1.97 7.60
N ALA A 40 -0.83 2.90 7.19
CA ALA A 40 0.08 3.58 8.12
C ALA A 40 -0.69 4.48 9.09
N ALA A 41 -1.69 5.21 8.59
CA ALA A 41 -2.50 6.14 9.38
C ALA A 41 -3.41 5.40 10.39
N ASP A 42 -3.66 4.13 10.18
CA ASP A 42 -4.38 3.30 11.16
C ASP A 42 -3.55 3.07 12.44
N LEU A 43 -2.22 3.15 12.33
CA LEU A 43 -1.30 2.88 13.43
C LEU A 43 -0.72 4.14 14.06
N LEU A 44 -0.56 5.21 13.30
CA LEU A 44 0.14 6.43 13.71
C LEU A 44 -0.66 7.66 13.28
N PRO A 45 -0.50 8.80 13.98
CA PRO A 45 -1.16 10.04 13.57
C PRO A 45 -0.73 10.43 12.15
N PRO A 46 -1.68 10.65 11.22
CA PRO A 46 -1.35 10.88 9.82
C PRO A 46 -0.48 12.10 9.56
N GLN A 47 -0.58 13.15 10.39
CA GLN A 47 0.25 14.35 10.25
C GLN A 47 1.74 14.09 10.46
N TYR A 48 2.10 12.95 11.08
CA TYR A 48 3.48 12.57 11.36
C TYR A 48 3.98 11.42 10.51
N VAL A 49 3.22 11.04 9.49
CA VAL A 49 3.56 9.94 8.58
C VAL A 49 3.85 10.51 7.19
N LEU A 50 5.05 10.27 6.70
CA LEU A 50 5.48 10.71 5.37
C LEU A 50 5.81 9.51 4.50
N CYS A 51 5.43 9.57 3.22
CA CYS A 51 5.86 8.55 2.26
C CYS A 51 7.32 8.81 1.89
N LEU A 52 8.19 7.87 2.21
CA LEU A 52 9.62 7.99 1.95
C LEU A 52 9.99 7.41 0.59
N LYS A 53 9.39 6.29 0.21
CA LYS A 53 9.77 5.60 -1.02
C LYS A 53 8.64 4.71 -1.53
N ILE A 54 8.45 4.76 -2.83
CA ILE A 54 7.61 3.81 -3.56
C ILE A 54 8.58 2.82 -4.20
N HIS A 55 8.51 1.55 -3.80
CA HIS A 55 9.48 0.54 -4.23
C HIS A 55 9.20 -0.06 -5.59
N GLY A 56 8.17 0.41 -6.23
CA GLY A 56 7.77 -0.05 -7.52
C GLY A 56 6.36 -0.60 -7.50
N MET A 57 5.82 -0.78 -8.69
CA MET A 57 4.48 -1.29 -8.88
C MET A 57 4.50 -2.19 -10.09
N THR A 58 3.91 -3.37 -9.96
CA THR A 58 3.78 -4.29 -11.06
C THR A 58 2.33 -4.34 -11.49
N PHE A 59 2.08 -3.94 -12.75
CA PHE A 59 0.75 -3.99 -13.35
C PHE A 59 0.60 -5.31 -14.07
N GLN A 60 -0.34 -6.14 -13.64
CA GLN A 60 -0.49 -7.52 -14.11
C GLN A 60 -1.56 -7.66 -15.17
N ARG A 61 -2.53 -6.75 -15.19
CA ARG A 61 -3.60 -6.77 -16.18
C ARG A 61 -4.25 -5.39 -16.29
N PRO A 62 -4.81 -5.04 -17.46
CA PRO A 62 -5.56 -3.80 -17.60
C PRO A 62 -6.89 -3.87 -16.83
N VAL A 63 -7.36 -2.72 -16.37
CA VAL A 63 -8.66 -2.57 -15.71
C VAL A 63 -9.56 -1.74 -16.59
N ARG A 64 -10.79 -2.19 -16.81
CA ARG A 64 -11.72 -1.59 -17.74
C ARG A 64 -12.71 -0.67 -17.04
N PRO A 65 -13.31 0.29 -17.75
CA PRO A 65 -14.34 1.13 -17.17
C PRO A 65 -15.51 0.28 -16.66
N GLY A 66 -16.06 0.70 -15.52
CA GLY A 66 -17.15 -0.03 -14.88
C GLY A 66 -16.71 -1.14 -13.96
N GLU A 67 -15.45 -1.54 -14.01
CA GLU A 67 -14.94 -2.51 -13.04
C GLU A 67 -14.69 -1.84 -11.69
N VAL A 68 -14.88 -2.61 -10.62
CA VAL A 68 -14.54 -2.17 -9.27
C VAL A 68 -13.21 -2.80 -8.89
N ILE A 69 -12.22 -1.95 -8.60
CA ILE A 69 -10.90 -2.41 -8.16
C ILE A 69 -10.85 -2.36 -6.64
N ARG A 70 -10.42 -3.46 -6.03
CA ARG A 70 -10.30 -3.61 -4.57
C ARG A 70 -8.83 -3.54 -4.18
N PHE A 71 -8.50 -2.58 -3.33
CA PHE A 71 -7.15 -2.43 -2.78
C PHE A 71 -7.14 -2.99 -1.36
N GLU A 72 -6.23 -3.90 -1.11
CA GLU A 72 -5.97 -4.41 0.23
C GLU A 72 -4.58 -3.97 0.64
N SER A 73 -4.46 -3.34 1.80
CA SER A 73 -3.20 -2.84 2.31
C SER A 73 -2.94 -3.32 3.72
N LYS A 74 -1.68 -3.51 4.04
CA LYS A 74 -1.26 -3.90 5.38
C LYS A 74 0.16 -3.42 5.63
N ILE A 75 0.48 -3.12 6.89
CA ILE A 75 1.86 -2.89 7.29
C ILE A 75 2.49 -4.26 7.49
N ALA A 76 3.45 -4.59 6.63
CA ALA A 76 4.07 -5.91 6.59
C ALA A 76 5.28 -6.01 7.51
N LEU A 77 6.04 -4.91 7.65
CA LEU A 77 7.28 -4.89 8.41
C LEU A 77 7.51 -3.49 8.96
N THR A 78 8.19 -3.41 10.10
CA THR A 78 8.54 -2.13 10.71
C THR A 78 10.03 -2.08 11.03
N GLY A 79 10.62 -0.90 10.92
CA GLY A 79 11.91 -0.58 11.49
C GLY A 79 11.73 0.34 12.69
N ARG A 80 12.78 1.03 13.12
CA ARG A 80 12.72 1.96 14.26
C ARG A 80 11.68 3.07 14.01
N SER A 81 11.77 3.72 12.85
CA SER A 81 10.87 4.83 12.47
C SER A 81 10.08 4.53 11.19
N ARG A 82 10.32 3.40 10.55
CA ARG A 82 9.74 3.07 9.25
C ARG A 82 8.59 2.08 9.38
N LEU A 83 7.62 2.24 8.49
CA LEU A 83 6.55 1.29 8.26
C LEU A 83 6.60 0.90 6.78
N ILE A 84 6.66 -0.38 6.50
CA ILE A 84 6.64 -0.88 5.12
C ILE A 84 5.26 -1.47 4.86
N ALA A 85 4.53 -0.81 3.97
CA ALA A 85 3.19 -1.24 3.56
C ALA A 85 3.27 -2.10 2.31
N TYR A 86 2.48 -3.15 2.27
CA TYR A 86 2.21 -3.91 1.07
C TYR A 86 0.80 -3.62 0.60
N VAL A 87 0.65 -3.32 -0.67
CA VAL A 87 -0.66 -3.05 -1.27
C VAL A 87 -0.85 -3.99 -2.44
N GLN A 88 -1.99 -4.65 -2.48
CA GLN A 88 -2.40 -5.50 -3.60
C GLN A 88 -3.79 -5.09 -4.04
N ALA A 89 -3.98 -4.96 -5.34
CA ALA A 89 -5.28 -4.67 -5.92
C ALA A 89 -5.77 -5.84 -6.76
N THR A 90 -7.07 -6.08 -6.72
CA THR A 90 -7.73 -7.15 -7.49
C THR A 90 -8.97 -6.61 -8.16
N THR A 91 -9.27 -7.18 -9.33
CA THR A 91 -10.54 -7.00 -10.04
C THR A 91 -11.07 -8.37 -10.39
N LYS A 92 -12.35 -8.63 -10.09
CA LYS A 92 -12.97 -9.95 -10.38
C LYS A 92 -12.13 -11.11 -9.86
N GLU A 93 -11.62 -10.98 -8.62
CA GLU A 93 -10.80 -11.97 -7.93
C GLU A 93 -9.44 -12.25 -8.58
N GLU A 94 -9.01 -11.44 -9.55
CA GLU A 94 -7.70 -11.58 -10.18
C GLU A 94 -6.76 -10.46 -9.79
N PRO A 95 -5.48 -10.76 -9.50
CA PRO A 95 -4.48 -9.74 -9.19
C PRO A 95 -4.32 -8.75 -10.34
N THR A 96 -4.27 -7.48 -10.01
CA THR A 96 -4.20 -6.39 -10.98
C THR A 96 -2.92 -5.59 -10.85
N VAL A 97 -2.58 -5.19 -9.64
CA VAL A 97 -1.36 -4.45 -9.35
C VAL A 97 -0.94 -4.72 -7.91
N ASP A 98 0.35 -4.72 -7.65
CA ASP A 98 0.86 -4.79 -6.28
C ASP A 98 2.17 -4.02 -6.15
N GLY A 99 2.56 -3.76 -4.91
CA GLY A 99 3.83 -3.11 -4.61
C GLY A 99 4.00 -2.79 -3.14
N PHE A 100 5.20 -2.34 -2.81
CA PHE A 100 5.57 -1.94 -1.47
C PHE A 100 5.85 -0.44 -1.40
N LEU A 101 5.51 0.16 -0.26
CA LEU A 101 5.80 1.56 0.04
C LEU A 101 6.42 1.65 1.42
N THR A 102 7.39 2.54 1.58
CA THR A 102 7.98 2.82 2.88
C THR A 102 7.51 4.18 3.37
N PHE A 103 6.95 4.20 4.57
CA PHE A 103 6.59 5.43 5.28
C PHE A 103 7.54 5.62 6.44
N VAL A 104 7.70 6.85 6.88
CA VAL A 104 8.54 7.19 8.02
C VAL A 104 7.73 8.02 9.02
N TYR A 105 7.94 7.71 10.30
CA TYR A 105 7.33 8.44 11.41
C TYR A 105 8.26 9.59 11.81
N VAL A 106 7.74 10.80 11.85
CA VAL A 106 8.52 12.02 12.10
C VAL A 106 7.92 12.85 13.22
N ASP A 107 8.73 13.78 13.73
CA ASP A 107 8.29 14.77 14.71
C ASP A 107 7.80 16.05 14.01
N ASP A 108 7.52 17.11 14.80
CA ASP A 108 7.03 18.38 14.28
C ASP A 108 8.03 19.10 13.37
N HIS A 109 9.29 18.69 13.42
CA HIS A 109 10.36 19.26 12.59
C HIS A 109 10.74 18.36 11.42
N GLY A 110 9.99 17.29 11.18
CA GLY A 110 10.25 16.36 10.09
C GLY A 110 11.40 15.38 10.36
N LYS A 111 11.89 15.29 11.59
CA LYS A 111 12.95 14.35 11.95
C LYS A 111 12.34 13.01 12.33
N SER A 112 12.97 11.92 11.88
CA SER A 112 12.51 10.58 12.21
C SER A 112 12.57 10.33 13.71
N ARG A 113 11.58 9.59 14.19
CA ARG A 113 11.50 9.18 15.61
C ARG A 113 10.96 7.77 15.73
N PRO A 114 11.26 7.07 16.84
CA PRO A 114 10.79 5.71 17.02
C PRO A 114 9.29 5.68 17.27
N HIS A 115 8.60 4.71 16.64
CA HIS A 115 7.17 4.52 16.84
C HIS A 115 6.84 3.38 17.82
N GLY A 116 7.81 2.52 18.14
CA GLY A 116 7.61 1.45 19.10
C GLY A 116 6.72 0.30 18.63
N ILE A 117 6.44 0.21 17.33
CA ILE A 117 5.53 -0.81 16.77
C ILE A 117 6.34 -1.94 16.15
N THR A 118 5.98 -3.17 16.51
CA THR A 118 6.52 -4.39 15.87
C THR A 118 5.36 -5.19 15.31
N ILE A 119 5.48 -5.60 14.06
CA ILE A 119 4.47 -6.42 13.38
C ILE A 119 4.92 -7.88 13.42
N GLU A 120 4.06 -8.74 13.93
CA GLU A 120 4.32 -10.17 14.07
C GLU A 120 3.68 -10.94 12.93
N ALA A 121 4.48 -11.74 12.23
CA ALA A 121 3.98 -12.64 11.20
C ALA A 121 3.69 -14.00 11.84
N GLU A 122 2.49 -14.53 11.61
CA GLU A 122 2.08 -15.81 12.18
C GLU A 122 1.79 -16.87 11.13
N THR A 123 1.29 -16.46 9.96
CA THR A 123 1.01 -17.39 8.87
C THR A 123 2.21 -17.49 7.94
N LEU A 124 2.27 -18.58 7.17
CA LEU A 124 3.33 -18.75 6.19
C LEU A 124 3.34 -17.62 5.17
N GLU A 125 2.16 -17.19 4.73
CA GLU A 125 2.02 -16.07 3.80
C GLU A 125 2.56 -14.77 4.40
N GLU A 126 2.27 -14.50 5.66
CA GLU A 126 2.78 -13.32 6.37
C GLU A 126 4.30 -13.35 6.53
N ILE A 127 4.85 -14.52 6.84
CA ILE A 127 6.29 -14.69 6.97
C ILE A 127 6.99 -14.42 5.64
N GLU A 128 6.47 -14.95 4.55
CA GLU A 128 7.00 -14.71 3.20
C GLU A 128 6.93 -13.23 2.83
N LEU A 129 5.84 -12.57 3.19
CA LEU A 129 5.65 -11.15 2.91
C LEU A 129 6.69 -10.31 3.67
N GLN A 130 6.91 -10.61 4.95
CA GLN A 130 7.95 -9.93 5.74
C GLN A 130 9.34 -10.14 5.18
N GLU A 131 9.62 -11.34 4.70
CA GLU A 131 10.91 -11.64 4.07
C GLU A 131 11.10 -10.80 2.82
N ARG A 132 10.10 -10.69 1.97
CA ARG A 132 10.14 -9.81 0.80
C ARG A 132 10.36 -8.35 1.19
N ALA A 133 9.65 -7.89 2.20
CA ALA A 133 9.78 -6.51 2.69
C ALA A 133 11.18 -6.24 3.25
N SER A 134 11.80 -7.21 3.89
CA SER A 134 13.14 -7.06 4.48
C SER A 134 14.24 -6.86 3.45
N LYS A 135 13.98 -7.21 2.20
CA LYS A 135 14.97 -7.11 1.11
C LYS A 135 14.85 -5.82 0.29
N LEU A 136 13.94 -4.95 0.65
CA LEU A 136 13.73 -3.68 -0.05
C LEU A 136 14.84 -2.66 0.19
#